data_c04dbca58a646cd0b667d8f96c5ce5f2
#
_entry.id   c04dbca58a646cd0b667d8f96c5ce5f2
#
_cell.length_a   1.000
_cell.length_b   1.000
_cell.length_c   1.000
_cell.angle_alpha   90.00
_cell.angle_beta   90.00
_cell.angle_gamma   90.00
#
_symmetry.space_group_name_H-M   'P 1'
#
loop_
_entity.id
_entity.type
_entity.pdbx_description
1 polymer ?
#
loop_
_entity_poly.entity_id
_entity_poly.type
_entity_poly.pdbx_seq_one_letter_code
_entity_poly.pdbx_strand_id
1 'polypeptide(L)'
;MTYTYKYPRPAVTADCVVITRETEPKVLLIQRGCMPFKGDWAFPGGFMNMDETTEQCAIRELEEETGLRLSNVHQIGAYSKVDRDPRGRTITVAYLTIIDKPIAVTGQDDAAKAEWWSLSDLPHLAFDHYDIMQDAIRVYAQAVEEYEKIQHDRFKEQKERMHELSKQIREQCAHVQDLCSNFTKKQ
;
A
#
# COMPACT_ATOMS: atom_id res chain seq x y z
N MET A 1 18.01 -7.58 -27.79
CA MET A 1 17.94 -8.95 -28.38
C MET A 1 16.56 -9.13 -29.02
N THR A 2 16.46 -9.81 -30.16
CA THR A 2 15.16 -10.16 -30.76
C THR A 2 14.78 -11.58 -30.32
N TYR A 3 13.61 -11.74 -29.70
CA TYR A 3 13.09 -13.04 -29.30
C TYR A 3 12.14 -13.58 -30.37
N THR A 4 12.31 -14.84 -30.74
CA THR A 4 11.41 -15.54 -31.68
C THR A 4 10.67 -16.65 -30.95
N TYR A 5 9.34 -16.63 -30.99
CA TYR A 5 8.50 -17.59 -30.32
C TYR A 5 7.69 -18.41 -31.31
N LYS A 6 7.48 -19.69 -31.00
CA LYS A 6 6.64 -20.59 -31.80
C LYS A 6 5.17 -20.19 -31.80
N TYR A 7 4.69 -19.61 -30.70
CA TYR A 7 3.31 -19.15 -30.53
C TYR A 7 3.30 -17.68 -30.10
N PRO A 8 2.26 -16.91 -30.48
CA PRO A 8 2.07 -15.55 -29.99
C PRO A 8 2.05 -15.54 -28.45
N ARG A 9 2.65 -14.50 -27.86
CA ARG A 9 2.70 -14.29 -26.42
C ARG A 9 2.16 -12.91 -26.09
N PRO A 10 1.34 -12.76 -25.02
CA PRO A 10 1.02 -11.44 -24.51
C PRO A 10 2.27 -10.79 -23.93
N ALA A 11 2.33 -9.47 -23.99
CA ALA A 11 3.24 -8.72 -23.13
C ALA A 11 2.72 -8.72 -21.68
N VAL A 12 3.63 -8.64 -20.75
CA VAL A 12 3.29 -8.53 -19.31
C VAL A 12 3.75 -7.18 -18.80
N THR A 13 2.86 -6.50 -18.09
CA THR A 13 3.15 -5.27 -17.36
C THR A 13 2.85 -5.47 -15.87
N ALA A 14 3.36 -4.57 -15.04
CA ALA A 14 2.96 -4.49 -13.65
C ALA A 14 2.68 -3.04 -13.28
N ASP A 15 1.60 -2.81 -12.51
CA ASP A 15 1.17 -1.50 -12.06
C ASP A 15 1.16 -1.46 -10.53
N CYS A 16 1.56 -0.33 -9.93
CA CYS A 16 1.62 -0.15 -8.49
C CYS A 16 0.63 0.92 -8.03
N VAL A 17 -0.41 0.51 -7.29
CA VAL A 17 -1.36 1.40 -6.63
C VAL A 17 -0.83 1.75 -5.25
N VAL A 18 -0.52 3.02 -5.01
CA VAL A 18 -0.05 3.52 -3.70
C VAL A 18 -1.15 4.37 -3.08
N ILE A 19 -1.68 3.95 -1.92
CA ILE A 19 -2.76 4.66 -1.22
C ILE A 19 -2.27 5.08 0.17
N THR A 20 -2.65 6.30 0.62
CA THR A 20 -2.33 6.78 1.96
C THR A 20 -3.41 6.36 2.97
N ARG A 21 -2.98 6.12 4.23
CA ARG A 21 -3.88 5.80 5.35
C ARG A 21 -4.18 7.06 6.17
N GLU A 22 -4.81 8.04 5.51
CA GLU A 22 -5.26 9.27 6.13
C GLU A 22 -6.79 9.29 6.23
N THR A 23 -7.35 10.25 6.97
CA THR A 23 -8.81 10.47 7.02
C THR A 23 -9.39 10.77 5.64
N GLU A 24 -8.62 11.45 4.79
CA GLU A 24 -8.91 11.67 3.38
C GLU A 24 -7.84 10.96 2.55
N PRO A 25 -8.02 9.66 2.24
CA PRO A 25 -7.01 8.90 1.55
C PRO A 25 -6.70 9.44 0.16
N LYS A 26 -5.43 9.36 -0.21
CA LYS A 26 -4.94 9.78 -1.53
C LYS A 26 -4.28 8.62 -2.24
N VAL A 27 -4.34 8.66 -3.56
CA VAL A 27 -3.62 7.73 -4.43
C VAL A 27 -2.55 8.46 -5.23
N LEU A 28 -1.42 7.80 -5.41
CA LEU A 28 -0.35 8.29 -6.28
C LEU A 28 -0.67 7.95 -7.73
N LEU A 29 -0.70 8.95 -8.58
CA LEU A 29 -0.86 8.79 -10.03
C LEU A 29 0.27 9.51 -10.77
N ILE A 30 0.60 9.00 -11.95
CA ILE A 30 1.47 9.65 -12.91
C ILE A 30 0.66 10.17 -14.09
N GLN A 31 1.07 11.30 -14.68
CA GLN A 31 0.53 11.77 -15.94
C GLN A 31 1.37 11.22 -17.08
N ARG A 32 0.75 10.53 -18.00
CA ARG A 32 1.44 9.88 -19.13
C ARG A 32 2.07 10.89 -20.07
N GLY A 33 3.35 10.76 -20.33
CA GLY A 33 4.11 11.60 -21.27
C GLY A 33 3.99 11.15 -22.73
N CYS A 34 3.60 9.90 -22.98
CA CYS A 34 3.60 9.26 -24.30
C CYS A 34 2.26 8.61 -24.69
N MET A 35 2.10 8.33 -25.99
CA MET A 35 0.94 7.58 -26.52
C MET A 35 1.03 6.09 -26.17
N PRO A 36 -0.09 5.39 -26.01
CA PRO A 36 -1.47 5.87 -26.00
C PRO A 36 -1.81 6.61 -24.71
N PHE A 37 -2.91 7.34 -24.69
CA PHE A 37 -3.44 8.07 -23.53
C PHE A 37 -2.47 9.15 -23.00
N LYS A 38 -1.72 9.83 -23.88
CA LYS A 38 -0.86 10.94 -23.49
C LYS A 38 -1.67 12.05 -22.82
N GLY A 39 -1.25 12.45 -21.64
CA GLY A 39 -1.89 13.48 -20.82
C GLY A 39 -2.90 12.93 -19.82
N ASP A 40 -3.36 11.67 -19.96
CA ASP A 40 -4.22 11.02 -18.98
C ASP A 40 -3.40 10.52 -17.78
N TRP A 41 -4.08 10.23 -16.69
CA TRP A 41 -3.47 9.74 -15.46
C TRP A 41 -3.48 8.21 -15.40
N ALA A 42 -2.44 7.65 -14.80
CA ALA A 42 -2.26 6.20 -14.67
C ALA A 42 -1.60 5.87 -13.33
N PHE A 43 -1.65 4.60 -12.93
CA PHE A 43 -0.76 4.12 -11.90
C PHE A 43 0.67 4.08 -12.45
N PRO A 44 1.68 4.31 -11.59
CA PRO A 44 3.06 3.96 -11.94
C PRO A 44 3.15 2.50 -12.36
N GLY A 45 3.80 2.23 -13.49
CA GLY A 45 3.89 0.89 -14.02
C GLY A 45 4.34 0.81 -15.46
N GLY A 46 4.84 -0.36 -15.86
CA GLY A 46 5.40 -0.59 -17.17
C GLY A 46 5.64 -2.04 -17.52
N PHE A 47 6.41 -2.26 -18.57
CA PHE A 47 6.68 -3.59 -19.09
C PHE A 47 7.70 -4.33 -18.22
N MET A 48 7.39 -5.59 -17.92
CA MET A 48 8.28 -6.49 -17.18
C MET A 48 9.50 -6.86 -18.03
N ASN A 49 10.69 -6.71 -17.44
CA ASN A 49 11.94 -7.21 -18.02
C ASN A 49 12.01 -8.74 -17.94
N MET A 50 12.91 -9.34 -18.72
CA MET A 50 13.03 -10.82 -18.81
C MET A 50 13.65 -11.48 -17.57
N ASP A 51 14.28 -10.69 -16.70
CA ASP A 51 15.04 -11.12 -15.52
C ASP A 51 14.43 -10.63 -14.20
N GLU A 52 13.19 -10.16 -14.22
CA GLU A 52 12.48 -9.73 -13.03
C GLU A 52 11.12 -10.42 -12.87
N THR A 53 10.60 -10.45 -11.64
CA THR A 53 9.22 -10.83 -11.35
C THR A 53 8.28 -9.65 -11.56
N THR A 54 6.97 -9.90 -11.65
CA THR A 54 5.97 -8.81 -11.74
C THR A 54 5.98 -7.89 -10.52
N GLU A 55 6.29 -8.42 -9.34
CA GLU A 55 6.47 -7.63 -8.11
C GLU A 55 7.69 -6.70 -8.22
N GLN A 56 8.83 -7.23 -8.66
CA GLN A 56 10.04 -6.45 -8.89
C GLN A 56 9.83 -5.36 -9.96
N CYS A 57 9.10 -5.70 -11.03
CA CYS A 57 8.71 -4.75 -12.06
C CYS A 57 7.89 -3.60 -11.47
N ALA A 58 6.82 -3.88 -10.69
CA ALA A 58 5.99 -2.85 -10.09
C ALA A 58 6.79 -1.91 -9.16
N ILE A 59 7.72 -2.46 -8.38
CA ILE A 59 8.59 -1.68 -7.48
C ILE A 59 9.58 -0.82 -8.29
N ARG A 60 10.21 -1.37 -9.32
CA ARG A 60 11.16 -0.65 -10.19
C ARG A 60 10.46 0.50 -10.91
N GLU A 61 9.34 0.25 -11.58
CA GLU A 61 8.58 1.26 -12.30
C GLU A 61 8.09 2.38 -11.37
N LEU A 62 7.62 2.04 -10.16
CA LEU A 62 7.25 3.02 -9.14
C LEU A 62 8.44 3.95 -8.83
N GLU A 63 9.64 3.40 -8.61
CA GLU A 63 10.84 4.19 -8.34
C GLU A 63 11.26 5.03 -9.55
N GLU A 64 11.28 4.44 -10.75
CA GLU A 64 11.70 5.12 -11.97
C GLU A 64 10.79 6.30 -12.35
N GLU A 65 9.46 6.13 -12.21
CA GLU A 65 8.49 7.15 -12.61
C GLU A 65 8.19 8.20 -11.53
N THR A 66 8.42 7.90 -10.24
CA THR A 66 8.00 8.79 -9.14
C THR A 66 9.11 9.13 -8.15
N GLY A 67 10.24 8.42 -8.18
CA GLY A 67 11.31 8.50 -7.19
C GLY A 67 10.96 7.85 -5.84
N LEU A 68 9.77 7.23 -5.71
CA LEU A 68 9.31 6.63 -4.47
C LEU A 68 9.84 5.19 -4.32
N ARG A 69 10.61 4.95 -3.26
CA ARG A 69 11.19 3.63 -2.95
C ARG A 69 10.35 2.91 -1.90
N LEU A 70 9.64 1.88 -2.31
CA LEU A 70 8.87 1.00 -1.44
C LEU A 70 9.27 -0.46 -1.73
N SER A 71 9.18 -1.32 -0.72
CA SER A 71 9.58 -2.73 -0.84
C SER A 71 8.46 -3.72 -0.56
N ASN A 72 7.36 -3.26 0.03
CA ASN A 72 6.24 -4.13 0.39
C ASN A 72 5.03 -3.77 -0.47
N VAL A 73 4.74 -4.64 -1.42
CA VAL A 73 3.56 -4.53 -2.29
C VAL A 73 2.74 -5.81 -2.20
N HIS A 74 1.43 -5.69 -2.23
CA HIS A 74 0.48 -6.80 -2.16
C HIS A 74 -0.25 -6.94 -3.48
N GLN A 75 -0.23 -8.12 -4.08
CA GLN A 75 -0.90 -8.36 -5.36
C GLN A 75 -2.42 -8.24 -5.22
N ILE A 76 -3.03 -7.35 -6.01
CA ILE A 76 -4.48 -7.20 -6.13
C ILE A 76 -5.04 -8.28 -7.05
N GLY A 77 -4.46 -8.39 -8.26
CA GLY A 77 -4.93 -9.31 -9.28
C GLY A 77 -4.23 -9.15 -10.62
N ALA A 78 -4.64 -9.98 -11.58
CA ALA A 78 -4.20 -9.89 -12.96
C ALA A 78 -5.36 -9.44 -13.86
N TYR A 79 -5.11 -8.44 -14.70
CA TYR A 79 -6.10 -7.84 -15.61
C TYR A 79 -5.74 -8.20 -17.04
N SER A 80 -6.65 -8.91 -17.69
CA SER A 80 -6.36 -9.57 -18.96
C SER A 80 -7.47 -9.41 -20.01
N LYS A 81 -8.29 -8.35 -19.93
CA LYS A 81 -9.24 -8.03 -21.02
C LYS A 81 -8.48 -7.96 -22.34
N VAL A 82 -9.06 -8.47 -23.41
CA VAL A 82 -8.35 -8.63 -24.70
C VAL A 82 -7.91 -7.28 -25.26
N ASP A 83 -8.71 -6.27 -25.09
CA ASP A 83 -8.59 -4.91 -25.64
C ASP A 83 -8.20 -3.86 -24.60
N ARG A 84 -7.67 -4.29 -23.41
CA ARG A 84 -7.28 -3.36 -22.37
C ARG A 84 -6.19 -2.36 -22.77
N ASP A 85 -5.33 -2.77 -23.70
CA ASP A 85 -4.22 -1.95 -24.20
C ASP A 85 -4.27 -1.91 -25.73
N PRO A 86 -4.44 -0.72 -26.35
CA PRO A 86 -4.53 -0.60 -27.81
C PRO A 86 -3.21 -0.92 -28.53
N ARG A 87 -2.07 -1.01 -27.84
CA ARG A 87 -0.78 -1.38 -28.44
C ARG A 87 -0.69 -2.86 -28.80
N GLY A 88 -1.50 -3.72 -28.13
CA GLY A 88 -1.51 -5.16 -28.39
C GLY A 88 -1.99 -5.97 -27.21
N ARG A 89 -1.84 -7.28 -27.29
CA ARG A 89 -2.25 -8.20 -26.23
C ARG A 89 -1.34 -8.05 -25.02
N THR A 90 -1.86 -7.40 -23.98
CA THR A 90 -1.14 -7.11 -22.74
C THR A 90 -1.92 -7.64 -21.53
N ILE A 91 -1.22 -8.18 -20.57
CA ILE A 91 -1.73 -8.59 -19.25
C ILE A 91 -0.97 -7.76 -18.22
N THR A 92 -1.68 -7.08 -17.32
CA THR A 92 -1.02 -6.45 -16.18
C THR A 92 -1.30 -7.20 -14.89
N VAL A 93 -0.31 -7.22 -14.00
CA VAL A 93 -0.46 -7.63 -12.62
C VAL A 93 -0.41 -6.38 -11.75
N ALA A 94 -1.51 -6.08 -11.07
CA ALA A 94 -1.61 -4.90 -10.22
C ALA A 94 -1.28 -5.23 -8.76
N TYR A 95 -0.56 -4.32 -8.13
CA TYR A 95 -0.14 -4.37 -6.74
C TYR A 95 -0.65 -3.17 -5.97
N LEU A 96 -0.92 -3.36 -4.68
CA LEU A 96 -1.28 -2.32 -3.71
C LEU A 96 -0.19 -2.17 -2.67
N THR A 97 0.14 -0.94 -2.32
CA THR A 97 0.87 -0.63 -1.09
C THR A 97 0.18 0.50 -0.35
N ILE A 98 0.19 0.44 0.98
CA ILE A 98 -0.45 1.41 1.85
C ILE A 98 0.64 2.10 2.68
N ILE A 99 0.67 3.43 2.63
CA ILE A 99 1.59 4.25 3.42
C ILE A 99 0.81 5.17 4.35
N ASP A 100 1.46 5.71 5.38
CA ASP A 100 0.75 6.51 6.39
C ASP A 100 0.32 7.88 5.86
N LYS A 101 1.14 8.52 5.02
CA LYS A 101 0.90 9.87 4.49
C LYS A 101 1.64 10.08 3.16
N PRO A 102 1.25 11.06 2.36
CA PRO A 102 1.93 11.40 1.12
C PRO A 102 3.42 11.68 1.34
N ILE A 103 4.25 11.13 0.48
CA ILE A 103 5.69 11.39 0.40
C ILE A 103 5.92 12.27 -0.83
N ALA A 104 6.93 13.13 -0.80
CA ALA A 104 7.29 13.95 -1.94
C ALA A 104 7.68 13.05 -3.13
N VAL A 105 7.09 13.33 -4.28
CA VAL A 105 7.29 12.61 -5.54
C VAL A 105 7.63 13.58 -6.67
N THR A 106 8.27 13.09 -7.70
CA THR A 106 8.61 13.87 -8.89
C THR A 106 8.43 12.99 -10.11
N GLY A 107 7.66 13.45 -11.10
CA GLY A 107 7.52 12.73 -12.37
C GLY A 107 8.89 12.59 -13.04
N GLN A 108 9.24 11.38 -13.45
CA GLN A 108 10.49 11.03 -14.08
C GLN A 108 10.23 10.02 -15.21
N ASP A 109 11.22 9.78 -16.05
CA ASP A 109 11.16 8.88 -17.19
C ASP A 109 9.95 9.18 -18.10
N ASP A 110 9.06 8.24 -18.33
CA ASP A 110 7.85 8.38 -19.15
C ASP A 110 6.72 9.17 -18.46
N ALA A 111 6.85 9.49 -17.16
CA ALA A 111 5.90 10.27 -16.40
C ALA A 111 6.16 11.77 -16.53
N ALA A 112 5.25 12.51 -17.19
CA ALA A 112 5.32 13.96 -17.28
C ALA A 112 5.16 14.63 -15.90
N LYS A 113 4.40 14.00 -14.99
CA LYS A 113 4.16 14.41 -13.60
C LYS A 113 3.87 13.20 -12.73
N ALA A 114 4.12 13.34 -11.42
CA ALA A 114 3.62 12.44 -10.38
C ALA A 114 2.92 13.26 -9.31
N GLU A 115 1.68 12.93 -8.95
CA GLU A 115 0.85 13.72 -8.03
C GLU A 115 -0.02 12.81 -7.15
N TRP A 116 -0.33 13.29 -5.95
CA TRP A 116 -1.27 12.66 -5.03
C TRP A 116 -2.67 13.19 -5.25
N TRP A 117 -3.61 12.31 -5.62
CA TRP A 117 -5.01 12.62 -5.86
C TRP A 117 -5.89 12.08 -4.73
N SER A 118 -6.91 12.87 -4.34
CA SER A 118 -7.91 12.36 -3.39
C SER A 118 -8.69 11.21 -4.01
N LEU A 119 -8.97 10.15 -3.23
CA LEU A 119 -9.84 9.05 -3.69
C LEU A 119 -11.27 9.51 -3.98
N SER A 120 -11.71 10.65 -3.40
CA SER A 120 -13.03 11.24 -3.66
C SER A 120 -13.10 12.12 -4.91
N ASP A 121 -11.95 12.46 -5.51
CA ASP A 121 -11.86 13.34 -6.69
C ASP A 121 -10.76 12.86 -7.63
N LEU A 122 -11.01 11.73 -8.28
CA LEU A 122 -10.07 11.10 -9.20
C LEU A 122 -10.13 11.73 -10.58
N PRO A 123 -9.00 11.96 -11.24
CA PRO A 123 -8.96 12.38 -12.64
C PRO A 123 -9.37 11.24 -13.57
N HIS A 124 -9.48 11.54 -14.87
CA HIS A 124 -9.64 10.49 -15.88
C HIS A 124 -8.42 9.57 -15.90
N LEU A 125 -8.67 8.25 -15.75
CA LEU A 125 -7.62 7.24 -15.74
C LEU A 125 -7.49 6.58 -17.12
N ALA A 126 -6.25 6.35 -17.54
CA ALA A 126 -5.91 5.64 -18.76
C ALA A 126 -6.23 4.14 -18.66
N PHE A 127 -6.35 3.47 -19.79
CA PHE A 127 -6.58 2.02 -19.90
C PHE A 127 -7.82 1.55 -19.11
N ASP A 128 -7.68 0.43 -18.42
CA ASP A 128 -8.65 -0.13 -17.48
C ASP A 128 -8.27 0.16 -16.00
N HIS A 129 -7.48 1.22 -15.76
CA HIS A 129 -7.02 1.58 -14.42
C HIS A 129 -8.16 1.96 -13.49
N TYR A 130 -9.32 2.35 -14.01
CA TYR A 130 -10.51 2.53 -13.18
C TYR A 130 -11.00 1.21 -12.55
N ASP A 131 -10.99 0.11 -13.31
CA ASP A 131 -11.35 -1.22 -12.81
C ASP A 131 -10.34 -1.67 -11.73
N ILE A 132 -9.04 -1.45 -11.98
CA ILE A 132 -7.97 -1.73 -11.02
C ILE A 132 -8.17 -0.91 -9.72
N MET A 133 -8.52 0.39 -9.85
CA MET A 133 -8.79 1.25 -8.70
C MET A 133 -9.94 0.73 -7.84
N GLN A 134 -11.03 0.28 -8.46
CA GLN A 134 -12.18 -0.28 -7.70
C GLN A 134 -11.77 -1.49 -6.88
N ASP A 135 -10.98 -2.39 -7.45
CA ASP A 135 -10.46 -3.55 -6.74
C ASP A 135 -9.45 -3.14 -5.64
N ALA A 136 -8.57 -2.18 -5.94
CA ALA A 136 -7.62 -1.63 -4.96
C ALA A 136 -8.32 -1.01 -3.75
N ILE A 137 -9.38 -0.22 -3.97
CA ILE A 137 -10.20 0.37 -2.88
C ILE A 137 -10.82 -0.72 -2.01
N ARG A 138 -11.30 -1.82 -2.61
CA ARG A 138 -11.88 -2.94 -1.87
C ARG A 138 -10.84 -3.62 -0.98
N VAL A 139 -9.66 -3.91 -1.52
CA VAL A 139 -8.55 -4.51 -0.76
C VAL A 139 -8.05 -3.54 0.31
N TYR A 140 -7.94 -2.24 -0.02
CA TYR A 140 -7.57 -1.19 0.93
C TYR A 140 -8.53 -1.13 2.13
N ALA A 141 -9.84 -1.11 1.88
CA ALA A 141 -10.84 -1.05 2.95
C ALA A 141 -10.71 -2.24 3.91
N GLN A 142 -10.56 -3.46 3.38
CA GLN A 142 -10.35 -4.65 4.19
C GLN A 142 -9.07 -4.58 5.04
N ALA A 143 -7.96 -4.11 4.44
CA ALA A 143 -6.70 -3.96 5.16
C ALA A 143 -6.76 -2.91 6.28
N VAL A 144 -7.51 -1.82 6.07
CA VAL A 144 -7.72 -0.78 7.10
C VAL A 144 -8.56 -1.32 8.25
N GLU A 145 -9.66 -2.01 7.97
CA GLU A 145 -10.52 -2.63 9.00
C GLU A 145 -9.73 -3.64 9.85
N GLU A 146 -8.92 -4.50 9.21
CA GLU A 146 -8.08 -5.45 9.92
C GLU A 146 -7.03 -4.76 10.80
N TYR A 147 -6.39 -3.71 10.27
CA TYR A 147 -5.44 -2.91 11.04
C TYR A 147 -6.08 -2.26 12.27
N GLU A 148 -7.24 -1.64 12.13
CA GLU A 148 -7.98 -1.02 13.24
C GLU A 148 -8.35 -2.04 14.32
N LYS A 149 -8.79 -3.23 13.91
CA LYS A 149 -9.09 -4.33 14.82
C LYS A 149 -7.85 -4.76 15.61
N ILE A 150 -6.71 -4.95 14.93
CA ILE A 150 -5.44 -5.30 15.60
C ILE A 150 -5.03 -4.22 16.61
N GLN A 151 -5.16 -2.93 16.26
CA GLN A 151 -4.83 -1.84 17.18
C GLN A 151 -5.75 -1.81 18.39
N HIS A 152 -7.05 -2.04 18.18
CA HIS A 152 -8.04 -2.12 19.27
C HIS A 152 -7.70 -3.26 20.24
N ASP A 153 -7.41 -4.45 19.74
CA ASP A 153 -7.09 -5.62 20.56
C ASP A 153 -5.80 -5.39 21.36
N ARG A 154 -4.76 -4.84 20.74
CA ARG A 154 -3.50 -4.45 21.44
C ARG A 154 -3.75 -3.44 22.55
N PHE A 155 -4.58 -2.44 22.31
CA PHE A 155 -4.93 -1.43 23.33
C PHE A 155 -5.66 -2.06 24.51
N LYS A 156 -6.60 -2.99 24.25
CA LYS A 156 -7.33 -3.74 25.26
C LYS A 156 -6.37 -4.57 26.14
N GLU A 157 -5.48 -5.33 25.52
CA GLU A 157 -4.45 -6.12 26.24
C GLU A 157 -3.55 -5.25 27.12
N GLN A 158 -3.10 -4.10 26.59
CA GLN A 158 -2.29 -3.16 27.38
C GLN A 158 -3.06 -2.63 28.60
N LYS A 159 -4.32 -2.29 28.43
CA LYS A 159 -5.18 -1.80 29.52
C LYS A 159 -5.38 -2.87 30.60
N GLU A 160 -5.62 -4.11 30.22
CA GLU A 160 -5.75 -5.24 31.14
C GLU A 160 -4.44 -5.48 31.91
N ARG A 161 -3.31 -5.46 31.21
CA ARG A 161 -1.97 -5.59 31.84
C ARG A 161 -1.67 -4.47 32.82
N MET A 162 -2.01 -3.23 32.47
CA MET A 162 -1.85 -2.08 33.39
C MET A 162 -2.75 -2.20 34.62
N HIS A 163 -3.96 -2.72 34.47
CA HIS A 163 -4.88 -2.95 35.59
C HIS A 163 -4.32 -3.99 36.56
N GLU A 164 -3.81 -5.12 36.04
CA GLU A 164 -3.21 -6.17 36.86
C GLU A 164 -1.96 -5.69 37.57
N LEU A 165 -1.10 -4.96 36.88
CA LEU A 165 0.09 -4.36 37.52
C LEU A 165 -0.30 -3.38 38.64
N SER A 166 -1.30 -2.55 38.44
CA SER A 166 -1.81 -1.62 39.45
C SER A 166 -2.39 -2.35 40.66
N LYS A 167 -3.03 -3.52 40.46
CA LYS A 167 -3.51 -4.38 41.54
C LYS A 167 -2.35 -4.96 42.37
N GLN A 168 -1.34 -5.51 41.71
CA GLN A 168 -0.14 -6.06 42.34
C GLN A 168 0.61 -5.01 43.20
N ILE A 169 0.75 -3.78 42.65
CA ILE A 169 1.37 -2.67 43.37
C ILE A 169 0.58 -2.35 44.68
N ARG A 170 -0.77 -2.29 44.58
CA ARG A 170 -1.59 -2.02 45.77
C ARG A 170 -1.46 -3.11 46.83
N GLU A 171 -1.43 -4.38 46.44
CA GLU A 171 -1.24 -5.52 47.35
C GLU A 171 0.14 -5.46 48.04
N GLN A 172 1.21 -5.14 47.29
CA GLN A 172 2.54 -4.97 47.84
C GLN A 172 2.62 -3.77 48.81
N CYS A 173 2.00 -2.64 48.49
CA CYS A 173 1.94 -1.48 49.35
C CYS A 173 1.20 -1.81 50.68
N ALA A 174 0.08 -2.51 50.62
CA ALA A 174 -0.67 -2.95 51.80
C ALA A 174 0.17 -3.88 52.69
N HIS A 175 0.88 -4.83 52.07
CA HIS A 175 1.78 -5.73 52.81
C HIS A 175 2.91 -4.95 53.54
N VAL A 176 3.54 -3.97 52.89
CA VAL A 176 4.56 -3.12 53.52
C VAL A 176 4.00 -2.30 54.67
N GLN A 177 2.77 -1.75 54.53
CA GLN A 177 2.08 -1.02 55.60
C GLN A 177 1.83 -1.91 56.82
N ASP A 178 1.38 -3.15 56.62
CA ASP A 178 1.19 -4.12 57.71
C ASP A 178 2.50 -4.47 58.43
N LEU A 179 3.57 -4.67 57.68
CA LEU A 179 4.91 -4.90 58.28
C LEU A 179 5.36 -3.71 59.10
N CYS A 180 5.22 -2.49 58.64
CA CYS A 180 5.56 -1.27 59.40
C CYS A 180 4.72 -1.13 60.68
N SER A 181 3.42 -1.41 60.60
CA SER A 181 2.50 -1.35 61.76
C SER A 181 2.82 -2.38 62.84
N ASN A 182 3.29 -3.56 62.41
CA ASN A 182 3.71 -4.62 63.36
C ASN A 182 5.08 -4.33 64.03
N PHE A 183 5.94 -3.57 63.34
CA PHE A 183 7.22 -3.11 63.91
C PHE A 183 7.02 -2.07 65.02
N THR A 184 6.10 -1.12 64.84
CA THR A 184 5.79 -0.07 65.82
C THR A 184 5.05 -0.56 67.08
N LYS A 185 4.38 -1.73 67.02
CA LYS A 185 3.72 -2.35 68.21
C LYS A 185 4.66 -3.17 69.08
N LYS A 186 5.91 -3.42 68.68
CA LYS A 186 6.88 -4.23 69.39
C LYS A 186 7.95 -3.40 70.14
N GLN A 187 7.86 -2.08 70.08
CA GLN A 187 8.62 -1.14 70.88
C GLN A 187 7.72 -0.59 72.00
#